data_1150e0273ebd8ffb6e82703ba337e67f
#
_entry.id   1150e0273ebd8ffb6e82703ba337e67f
#
_cell.length_a   1.000
_cell.length_b   1.000
_cell.length_c   1.000
_cell.angle_alpha   90.00
_cell.angle_beta   90.00
_cell.angle_gamma   90.00
#
_symmetry.space_group_name_H-M   'P 1'
#
loop_
_entity.id
_entity.type
_entity.pdbx_description
1 polymer ?
#
loop_
_entity_poly.entity_id
_entity_poly.type
_entity_poly.pdbx_seq_one_letter_code
_entity_poly.pdbx_strand_id
1 'polypeptide(L)'
;MDNKIIIGVDHGNRFIKSSEGIYSSGYVESSTVPVITENLLYYNGKYYSIGGKRVKYHYDKTIDETFFILTLPALAMRLNKEGITSADVILGVGLPLSHFQLKQKFINYFKRENIHFTYNHKKYQVNITEVMCFPQAISGYMLYFEKYRELDYLNLLDFGQVTLDAVKIH
;
A
#
# COMPACT_ATOMS: atom_id res chain seq x y z
N MET A 1 19.76 4.04 -17.28
CA MET A 1 19.88 3.40 -15.94
C MET A 1 18.47 3.01 -15.53
N ASP A 2 18.24 1.74 -15.28
CA ASP A 2 16.92 1.28 -14.82
C ASP A 2 16.66 1.85 -13.42
N ASN A 3 15.79 2.86 -13.33
CA ASN A 3 15.38 3.43 -12.05
C ASN A 3 14.50 2.42 -11.33
N LYS A 4 15.11 1.47 -10.64
CA LYS A 4 14.43 0.46 -9.83
C LYS A 4 14.31 0.95 -8.39
N ILE A 5 13.10 1.05 -7.89
CA ILE A 5 12.84 1.47 -6.51
C ILE A 5 12.10 0.39 -5.71
N ILE A 6 12.36 0.36 -4.41
CA ILE A 6 11.66 -0.52 -3.47
C ILE A 6 10.78 0.35 -2.57
N ILE A 7 9.52 -0.04 -2.41
CA ILE A 7 8.60 0.61 -1.49
C ILE A 7 7.72 -0.41 -0.78
N GLY A 8 7.59 -0.27 0.53
CA GLY A 8 6.61 -0.98 1.33
C GLY A 8 5.35 -0.15 1.52
N VAL A 9 4.17 -0.77 1.31
CA VAL A 9 2.87 -0.13 1.56
C VAL A 9 2.01 -1.03 2.44
N ASP A 10 1.67 -0.54 3.62
CA ASP A 10 0.70 -1.18 4.51
C ASP A 10 -0.71 -0.68 4.18
N HIS A 11 -1.54 -1.59 3.68
CA HIS A 11 -2.93 -1.34 3.30
C HIS A 11 -3.88 -1.57 4.50
N GLY A 12 -3.75 -0.73 5.53
CA GLY A 12 -4.66 -0.79 6.68
C GLY A 12 -6.08 -0.35 6.35
N ASN A 13 -7.06 -0.80 7.15
CA ASN A 13 -8.47 -0.39 6.97
C ASN A 13 -8.73 1.07 7.34
N ARG A 14 -7.87 1.68 8.12
CA ARG A 14 -7.96 3.10 8.52
C ARG A 14 -7.01 3.98 7.76
N PHE A 15 -5.79 3.54 7.61
CA PHE A 15 -4.72 4.29 7.00
C PHE A 15 -3.93 3.42 6.03
N ILE A 16 -3.54 4.00 4.92
CA ILE A 16 -2.44 3.52 4.10
C ILE A 16 -1.16 4.12 4.68
N LYS A 17 -0.15 3.30 4.87
CA LYS A 17 1.14 3.70 5.43
C LYS A 17 2.28 3.28 4.52
N SER A 18 3.24 4.15 4.36
CA SER A 18 4.51 3.88 3.66
C SER A 18 5.63 4.61 4.37
N SER A 19 6.87 4.38 3.96
CA SER A 19 8.02 5.16 4.45
C SER A 19 7.91 6.67 4.17
N GLU A 20 7.09 7.06 3.20
CA GLU A 20 6.98 8.44 2.75
C GLU A 20 5.78 9.19 3.36
N GLY A 21 4.87 8.47 4.01
CA GLY A 21 3.73 9.11 4.66
C GLY A 21 2.59 8.18 5.04
N ILE A 22 1.60 8.78 5.68
CA ILE A 22 0.37 8.12 6.14
C ILE A 22 -0.81 8.95 5.66
N TYR A 23 -1.81 8.30 5.08
CA TYR A 23 -3.07 8.93 4.69
C TYR A 23 -4.26 8.00 4.91
N SER A 24 -5.45 8.57 4.98
CA SER A 24 -6.68 7.80 5.23
C SER A 24 -6.95 6.79 4.12
N SER A 25 -7.35 5.57 4.47
CA SER A 25 -7.81 4.56 3.53
C SER A 25 -9.19 4.92 3.01
N GLY A 26 -9.22 5.91 2.10
CA GLY A 26 -10.44 6.39 1.51
C GLY A 26 -10.21 7.44 0.43
N TYR A 27 -11.21 7.59 -0.41
CA TYR A 27 -11.24 8.62 -1.45
C TYR A 27 -12.67 9.00 -1.83
N VAL A 28 -12.80 10.12 -2.52
CA VAL A 28 -14.02 10.49 -3.25
C VAL A 28 -13.69 10.48 -4.73
N GLU A 29 -14.45 9.70 -5.51
CA GLU A 29 -14.32 9.62 -6.97
C GLU A 29 -15.16 10.70 -7.64
N SER A 30 -14.64 11.30 -8.71
CA SER A 30 -15.34 12.27 -9.56
C SER A 30 -14.93 12.09 -11.03
N SER A 31 -15.85 12.33 -11.94
CA SER A 31 -15.58 12.41 -13.39
C SER A 31 -15.09 13.80 -13.82
N THR A 32 -15.23 14.82 -12.97
CA THR A 32 -14.80 16.19 -13.21
C THR A 32 -13.76 16.61 -12.20
N VAL A 33 -12.94 17.61 -12.55
CA VAL A 33 -11.90 18.14 -11.64
C VAL A 33 -12.57 18.70 -10.39
N PRO A 34 -12.23 18.20 -9.18
CA PRO A 34 -12.73 18.75 -7.92
C PRO A 34 -12.19 20.16 -7.67
N VAL A 35 -12.94 20.95 -6.88
CA VAL A 35 -12.51 22.30 -6.46
C VAL A 35 -11.24 22.22 -5.59
N ILE A 36 -11.15 21.23 -4.70
CA ILE A 36 -9.96 20.98 -3.88
C ILE A 36 -9.06 20.03 -4.66
N THR A 37 -7.86 20.50 -5.01
CA THR A 37 -6.87 19.76 -5.80
C THR A 37 -5.70 19.23 -4.98
N GLU A 38 -5.72 19.41 -3.67
CA GLU A 38 -4.77 18.80 -2.75
C GLU A 38 -5.05 17.31 -2.58
N ASN A 39 -4.00 16.48 -2.56
CA ASN A 39 -4.10 15.03 -2.53
C ASN A 39 -4.97 14.45 -3.66
N LEU A 40 -4.94 15.11 -4.81
CA LEU A 40 -5.72 14.73 -5.98
C LEU A 40 -4.93 13.76 -6.86
N LEU A 41 -5.51 12.58 -7.03
CA LEU A 41 -5.06 11.58 -7.98
C LEU A 41 -5.95 11.60 -9.23
N TYR A 42 -5.35 11.56 -10.42
CA TYR A 42 -6.04 11.29 -11.66
C TYR A 42 -5.51 9.98 -12.24
N TYR A 43 -6.42 9.03 -12.45
CA TYR A 43 -6.10 7.71 -12.97
C TYR A 43 -7.29 7.14 -13.76
N ASN A 44 -7.02 6.52 -14.91
CA ASN A 44 -8.04 5.89 -15.78
C ASN A 44 -9.26 6.79 -16.07
N GLY A 45 -9.01 8.07 -16.39
CA GLY A 45 -10.08 9.00 -16.77
C GLY A 45 -10.90 9.56 -15.60
N LYS A 46 -10.54 9.28 -14.35
CA LYS A 46 -11.25 9.71 -13.14
C LYS A 46 -10.35 10.43 -12.16
N TYR A 47 -10.94 11.29 -11.37
CA TYR A 47 -10.29 12.00 -10.27
C TYR A 47 -10.65 11.34 -8.93
N TYR A 48 -9.66 11.22 -8.05
CA TYR A 48 -9.81 10.66 -6.72
C TYR A 48 -9.21 11.63 -5.70
N SER A 49 -10.08 12.25 -4.88
CA SER A 49 -9.63 13.06 -3.74
C SER A 49 -9.27 12.11 -2.60
N ILE A 50 -7.98 11.90 -2.39
CA ILE A 50 -7.45 10.95 -1.40
C ILE A 50 -7.65 11.49 0.02
N GLY A 51 -7.99 10.61 0.95
CA GLY A 51 -8.31 10.98 2.34
C GLY A 51 -9.79 11.32 2.58
N GLY A 52 -10.62 11.22 1.56
CA GLY A 52 -12.05 11.45 1.64
C GLY A 52 -12.84 10.33 2.35
N LYS A 53 -13.96 9.91 1.78
CA LYS A 53 -14.80 8.86 2.38
C LYS A 53 -14.03 7.55 2.53
N ARG A 54 -13.99 7.03 3.77
CA ARG A 54 -13.33 5.75 4.05
C ARG A 54 -13.93 4.61 3.25
N VAL A 55 -13.06 3.71 2.79
CA VAL A 55 -13.47 2.46 2.17
C VAL A 55 -14.16 1.55 3.19
N LYS A 56 -15.09 0.74 2.70
CA LYS A 56 -15.70 -0.31 3.53
C LYS A 56 -14.68 -1.41 3.79
N TYR A 57 -14.82 -2.06 4.93
CA TYR A 57 -14.06 -3.27 5.22
C TYR A 57 -14.44 -4.38 4.25
N HIS A 58 -13.43 -4.99 3.64
CA HIS A 58 -13.56 -6.21 2.84
C HIS A 58 -12.51 -7.22 3.30
N TYR A 59 -12.95 -8.45 3.50
CA TYR A 59 -12.04 -9.56 3.81
C TYR A 59 -11.01 -9.73 2.69
N ASP A 60 -11.47 -9.71 1.44
CA ASP A 60 -10.63 -9.74 0.25
C ASP A 60 -10.44 -8.31 -0.31
N LYS A 61 -9.23 -7.79 -0.18
CA LYS A 61 -8.86 -6.44 -0.65
C LYS A 61 -8.68 -6.34 -2.16
N THR A 62 -8.88 -7.43 -2.89
CA THR A 62 -8.68 -7.49 -4.35
C THR A 62 -10.00 -7.56 -5.15
N ILE A 63 -11.14 -7.31 -4.48
CA ILE A 63 -12.47 -7.39 -5.11
C ILE A 63 -12.74 -6.26 -6.10
N ASP A 64 -12.06 -5.14 -5.94
CA ASP A 64 -12.15 -3.95 -6.78
C ASP A 64 -10.80 -3.20 -6.86
N GLU A 65 -10.75 -2.07 -7.54
CA GLU A 65 -9.54 -1.27 -7.73
C GLU A 65 -9.15 -0.40 -6.51
N THR A 66 -9.89 -0.45 -5.42
CA THR A 66 -9.77 0.47 -4.29
C THR A 66 -8.36 0.53 -3.73
N PHE A 67 -7.79 -0.63 -3.36
CA PHE A 67 -6.46 -0.64 -2.74
C PHE A 67 -5.34 -0.38 -3.75
N PHE A 68 -5.56 -0.69 -5.03
CA PHE A 68 -4.63 -0.29 -6.09
C PHE A 68 -4.61 1.24 -6.25
N ILE A 69 -5.78 1.88 -6.36
CA ILE A 69 -5.90 3.35 -6.41
C ILE A 69 -5.22 3.99 -5.20
N LEU A 70 -5.45 3.45 -4.00
CA LEU A 70 -4.82 3.94 -2.77
C LEU A 70 -3.31 3.68 -2.69
N THR A 71 -2.73 2.82 -3.53
CA THR A 71 -1.28 2.62 -3.60
C THR A 71 -0.59 3.72 -4.42
N LEU A 72 -1.26 4.27 -5.44
CA LEU A 72 -0.66 5.22 -6.37
C LEU A 72 -0.11 6.49 -5.70
N PRO A 73 -0.76 7.10 -4.69
CA PRO A 73 -0.19 8.22 -3.94
C PRO A 73 1.12 7.86 -3.23
N ALA A 74 1.23 6.67 -2.63
CA ALA A 74 2.47 6.24 -1.98
C ALA A 74 3.62 6.10 -2.99
N LEU A 75 3.33 5.55 -4.18
CA LEU A 75 4.31 5.51 -5.27
C LEU A 75 4.73 6.92 -5.70
N ALA A 76 3.78 7.83 -5.89
CA ALA A 76 4.06 9.22 -6.25
C ALA A 76 4.96 9.92 -5.23
N MET A 77 4.66 9.76 -3.93
CA MET A 77 5.46 10.34 -2.85
C MET A 77 6.89 9.79 -2.86
N ARG A 78 7.06 8.48 -3.05
CA ARG A 78 8.37 7.84 -3.14
C ARG A 78 9.18 8.34 -4.33
N LEU A 79 8.59 8.36 -5.54
CA LEU A 79 9.25 8.87 -6.74
C LEU A 79 9.61 10.34 -6.59
N ASN A 80 8.71 11.14 -6.00
CA ASN A 80 8.96 12.56 -5.79
C ASN A 80 10.14 12.82 -4.85
N LYS A 81 10.31 12.00 -3.82
CA LYS A 81 11.45 12.08 -2.89
C LYS A 81 12.78 11.78 -3.62
N GLU A 82 12.77 10.84 -4.56
CA GLU A 82 13.93 10.54 -5.41
C GLU A 82 14.14 11.56 -6.55
N GLY A 83 13.24 12.54 -6.71
CA GLY A 83 13.30 13.52 -7.79
C GLY A 83 12.99 12.97 -9.18
N ILE A 84 12.35 11.79 -9.27
CA ILE A 84 12.02 11.09 -10.52
C ILE A 84 10.52 11.00 -10.75
N THR A 85 10.13 10.69 -11.98
CA THR A 85 8.71 10.53 -12.36
C THR A 85 8.42 9.19 -13.02
N SER A 86 9.46 8.39 -13.26
CA SER A 86 9.33 7.07 -13.87
C SER A 86 10.27 6.08 -13.19
N ALA A 87 9.77 4.87 -12.90
CA ALA A 87 10.57 3.80 -12.33
C ALA A 87 9.93 2.42 -12.52
N ASP A 88 10.77 1.39 -12.47
CA ASP A 88 10.35 0.03 -12.14
C ASP A 88 10.29 -0.13 -10.62
N VAL A 89 9.20 -0.70 -10.13
CA VAL A 89 8.88 -0.79 -8.70
C VAL A 89 8.87 -2.23 -8.23
N ILE A 90 9.60 -2.48 -7.13
CA ILE A 90 9.40 -3.65 -6.28
C ILE A 90 8.49 -3.20 -5.13
N LEU A 91 7.28 -3.74 -5.08
CA LEU A 91 6.27 -3.37 -4.09
C LEU A 91 6.19 -4.41 -2.98
N GLY A 92 6.48 -4.01 -1.74
CA GLY A 92 6.23 -4.78 -0.53
C GLY A 92 4.82 -4.49 -0.01
N VAL A 93 4.01 -5.53 0.21
CA VAL A 93 2.65 -5.43 0.77
C VAL A 93 2.48 -6.38 1.94
N GLY A 94 1.48 -6.16 2.79
CA GLY A 94 1.19 -7.00 3.94
C GLY A 94 -0.23 -7.52 3.97
N LEU A 95 -0.40 -8.78 4.39
CA LEU A 95 -1.70 -9.39 4.72
C LEU A 95 -1.70 -9.92 6.15
N PRO A 96 -2.83 -9.82 6.88
CA PRO A 96 -3.02 -10.56 8.12
C PRO A 96 -2.73 -12.06 7.91
N LEU A 97 -2.18 -12.72 8.92
CA LEU A 97 -1.87 -14.15 8.80
C LEU A 97 -3.11 -15.00 8.48
N SER A 98 -4.26 -14.62 9.04
CA SER A 98 -5.57 -15.22 8.76
C SER A 98 -6.02 -15.12 7.29
N HIS A 99 -5.50 -14.13 6.55
CA HIS A 99 -5.80 -13.89 5.13
C HIS A 99 -4.68 -14.37 4.21
N PHE A 100 -3.62 -14.97 4.74
CA PHE A 100 -2.40 -15.27 3.99
C PHE A 100 -2.61 -16.30 2.86
N GLN A 101 -3.69 -17.07 2.92
CA GLN A 101 -4.15 -17.91 1.81
C GLN A 101 -4.45 -17.11 0.52
N LEU A 102 -4.75 -15.82 0.65
CA LEU A 102 -4.99 -14.91 -0.49
C LEU A 102 -3.71 -14.29 -1.06
N LYS A 103 -2.52 -14.67 -0.52
CA LYS A 103 -1.23 -14.08 -0.89
C LYS A 103 -1.02 -13.98 -2.40
N GLN A 104 -1.21 -15.07 -3.14
CA GLN A 104 -0.95 -15.09 -4.58
C GLN A 104 -1.92 -14.17 -5.34
N LYS A 105 -3.19 -14.15 -4.95
CA LYS A 105 -4.19 -13.25 -5.52
C LYS A 105 -3.82 -11.79 -5.26
N PHE A 106 -3.34 -11.49 -4.06
CA PHE A 106 -2.92 -10.14 -3.65
C PHE A 106 -1.67 -9.68 -4.41
N ILE A 107 -0.69 -10.56 -4.62
CA ILE A 107 0.48 -10.30 -5.47
C ILE A 107 0.04 -9.96 -6.90
N ASN A 108 -0.78 -10.81 -7.51
CA ASN A 108 -1.23 -10.63 -8.89
C ASN A 108 -2.07 -9.35 -9.08
N TYR A 109 -2.82 -8.95 -8.06
CA TYR A 109 -3.63 -7.74 -8.06
C TYR A 109 -2.80 -6.46 -8.24
N PHE A 110 -1.61 -6.39 -7.62
CA PHE A 110 -0.73 -5.22 -7.72
C PHE A 110 0.25 -5.28 -8.89
N LYS A 111 0.59 -6.46 -9.39
CA LYS A 111 1.58 -6.60 -10.47
C LYS A 111 1.01 -6.07 -11.78
N ARG A 112 1.46 -4.89 -12.21
CA ARG A 112 0.97 -4.19 -13.41
C ARG A 112 2.09 -3.40 -14.07
N GLU A 113 2.01 -3.26 -15.38
CA GLU A 113 2.92 -2.48 -16.19
C GLU A 113 2.20 -1.27 -16.82
N ASN A 114 2.98 -0.30 -17.31
CA ASN A 114 2.49 0.89 -18.01
C ASN A 114 1.41 1.67 -17.23
N ILE A 115 1.62 1.83 -15.92
CA ILE A 115 0.73 2.58 -15.05
C ILE A 115 1.02 4.07 -15.22
N HIS A 116 0.09 4.81 -15.84
CA HIS A 116 0.16 6.25 -15.97
C HIS A 116 -0.85 6.92 -15.07
N PHE A 117 -0.40 7.84 -14.24
CA PHE A 117 -1.28 8.59 -13.35
C PHE A 117 -0.71 9.98 -13.06
N THR A 118 -1.56 10.86 -12.57
CA THR A 118 -1.15 12.19 -12.08
C THR A 118 -1.49 12.29 -10.60
N TYR A 119 -0.56 12.74 -9.78
CA TYR A 119 -0.80 13.02 -8.38
C TYR A 119 -0.28 14.42 -8.03
N ASN A 120 -1.14 15.25 -7.43
CA ASN A 120 -0.84 16.66 -7.12
C ASN A 120 -0.21 17.40 -8.31
N HIS A 121 -0.88 17.32 -9.49
CA HIS A 121 -0.49 17.95 -10.76
C HIS A 121 0.79 17.41 -11.41
N LYS A 122 1.50 16.44 -10.81
CA LYS A 122 2.71 15.83 -11.36
C LYS A 122 2.36 14.49 -12.00
N LYS A 123 2.81 14.26 -13.23
CA LYS A 123 2.61 13.00 -13.96
C LYS A 123 3.65 11.98 -13.59
N TYR A 124 3.23 10.74 -13.45
CA TYR A 124 4.08 9.59 -13.14
C TYR A 124 3.80 8.44 -14.09
N GLN A 125 4.85 7.65 -14.34
CA GLN A 125 4.78 6.39 -15.07
C GLN A 125 5.55 5.33 -14.30
N VAL A 126 4.90 4.22 -13.96
CA VAL A 126 5.54 3.14 -13.20
C VAL A 126 5.18 1.77 -13.77
N ASN A 127 6.08 0.81 -13.58
CA ASN A 127 5.81 -0.61 -13.73
C ASN A 127 5.99 -1.25 -12.36
N ILE A 128 4.99 -1.93 -11.85
CA ILE A 128 5.14 -2.78 -10.66
C ILE A 128 5.58 -4.16 -11.15
N THR A 129 6.88 -4.34 -11.28
CA THR A 129 7.50 -5.53 -11.89
C THR A 129 7.56 -6.72 -10.93
N GLU A 130 7.63 -6.42 -9.63
CA GLU A 130 7.69 -7.43 -8.59
C GLU A 130 6.81 -7.01 -7.39
N VAL A 131 6.13 -7.97 -6.79
CA VAL A 131 5.34 -7.77 -5.58
C VAL A 131 5.70 -8.82 -4.55
N MET A 132 6.13 -8.36 -3.38
CA MET A 132 6.47 -9.20 -2.24
C MET A 132 5.39 -9.06 -1.17
N CYS A 133 4.74 -10.16 -0.79
CA CYS A 133 3.69 -10.15 0.22
C CYS A 133 4.16 -10.83 1.50
N PHE A 134 4.10 -10.08 2.60
CA PHE A 134 4.55 -10.49 3.92
C PHE A 134 3.36 -10.64 4.89
N PRO A 135 3.46 -11.56 5.88
CA PRO A 135 2.48 -11.59 6.96
C PRO A 135 2.66 -10.37 7.87
N GLN A 136 1.57 -9.61 8.09
CA GLN A 136 1.54 -8.50 9.06
C GLN A 136 1.88 -9.02 10.46
N ALA A 137 2.21 -8.15 11.41
CA ALA A 137 2.80 -8.45 12.71
C ALA A 137 4.20 -9.09 12.61
N ILE A 138 4.36 -10.20 11.88
CA ILE A 138 5.67 -10.87 11.71
C ILE A 138 6.68 -9.93 11.04
N SER A 139 6.26 -9.17 10.02
CA SER A 139 7.13 -8.18 9.36
C SER A 139 7.65 -7.11 10.32
N GLY A 140 6.81 -6.67 11.27
CA GLY A 140 7.22 -5.74 12.33
C GLY A 140 8.22 -6.38 13.31
N TYR A 141 8.02 -7.65 13.65
CA TYR A 141 8.94 -8.40 14.50
C TYR A 141 10.35 -8.53 13.89
N MET A 142 10.46 -8.69 12.58
CA MET A 142 11.76 -8.83 11.92
C MET A 142 12.71 -7.66 12.19
N LEU A 143 12.19 -6.46 12.46
CA LEU A 143 13.01 -5.31 12.87
C LEU A 143 13.65 -5.49 14.26
N TYR A 144 13.09 -6.35 15.08
CA TYR A 144 13.53 -6.62 16.46
C TYR A 144 14.03 -8.05 16.63
N PHE A 145 14.17 -8.82 15.54
CA PHE A 145 14.56 -10.24 15.58
C PHE A 145 15.81 -10.47 16.43
N GLU A 146 16.89 -9.74 16.17
CA GLU A 146 18.17 -9.88 16.90
C GLU A 146 18.02 -9.65 18.42
N LYS A 147 17.09 -8.76 18.82
CA LYS A 147 16.84 -8.46 20.24
C LYS A 147 16.10 -9.58 20.96
N TYR A 148 15.25 -10.31 20.27
CA TYR A 148 14.33 -11.27 20.87
C TYR A 148 14.52 -12.71 20.42
N ARG A 149 15.54 -12.99 19.59
CA ARG A 149 15.78 -14.32 19.00
C ARG A 149 16.09 -15.44 20.01
N GLU A 150 16.49 -15.08 21.23
CA GLU A 150 16.84 -16.04 22.29
C GLU A 150 15.65 -16.39 23.20
N LEU A 151 14.48 -15.81 22.94
CA LEU A 151 13.27 -16.15 23.67
C LEU A 151 12.66 -17.45 23.14
N ASP A 152 12.26 -18.34 24.03
CA ASP A 152 11.61 -19.61 23.68
C ASP A 152 10.29 -19.39 22.93
N TYR A 153 9.60 -18.29 23.22
CA TYR A 153 8.39 -17.87 22.51
C TYR A 153 8.16 -16.36 22.64
N LEU A 154 7.45 -15.81 21.67
CA LEU A 154 7.03 -14.42 21.65
C LEU A 154 5.59 -14.32 21.14
N ASN A 155 4.75 -13.55 21.84
CA ASN A 155 3.42 -13.21 21.36
C ASN A 155 3.44 -11.81 20.74
N LEU A 156 3.03 -11.72 19.47
CA LEU A 156 2.87 -10.47 18.74
C LEU A 156 1.40 -10.12 18.70
N LEU A 157 1.06 -8.90 19.10
CA LEU A 157 -0.29 -8.35 19.01
C LEU A 157 -0.28 -7.14 18.09
N ASP A 158 -0.98 -7.23 16.97
CA ASP A 158 -1.18 -6.12 16.05
C ASP A 158 -2.60 -5.56 16.19
N PHE A 159 -2.70 -4.37 16.76
CA PHE A 159 -3.97 -3.68 17.01
C PHE A 159 -4.36 -2.83 15.80
N GLY A 160 -5.14 -3.40 14.91
CA GLY A 160 -5.82 -2.67 13.83
C GLY A 160 -7.08 -1.96 14.33
N GLN A 161 -7.68 -1.10 13.49
CA GLN A 161 -8.94 -0.44 13.84
C GLN A 161 -10.14 -1.41 13.84
N VAL A 162 -10.10 -2.44 13.01
CA VAL A 162 -11.21 -3.39 12.78
C VAL A 162 -10.82 -4.79 13.23
N THR A 163 -9.53 -5.11 13.23
CA THR A 163 -8.96 -6.43 13.53
C THR A 163 -7.93 -6.34 14.63
N LEU A 164 -7.83 -7.41 15.39
CA LEU A 164 -6.70 -7.72 16.27
C LEU A 164 -6.07 -9.01 15.75
N ASP A 165 -4.83 -8.92 15.32
CA ASP A 165 -4.06 -10.09 14.92
C ASP A 165 -3.11 -10.50 16.06
N ALA A 166 -3.21 -11.74 16.49
CA ALA A 166 -2.34 -12.33 17.51
C ALA A 166 -1.54 -13.47 16.87
N VAL A 167 -0.22 -13.39 16.95
CA VAL A 167 0.70 -14.39 16.40
C VAL A 167 1.67 -14.84 17.48
N LYS A 168 1.77 -16.16 17.68
CA LYS A 168 2.78 -16.77 18.55
C LYS A 168 3.94 -17.25 17.68
N ILE A 169 5.14 -16.85 18.03
CA ILE A 169 6.40 -17.29 17.42
C ILE A 169 7.12 -18.20 18.42
N HIS A 170 7.67 -19.31 17.93
CA HIS A 170 8.49 -20.27 18.68
C HIS A 170 9.90 -20.29 18.14
#